data_4985f54f06490ab0c519198cd490705e
#
_entry.id   4985f54f06490ab0c519198cd490705e
#
_cell.length_a   1.000
_cell.length_b   1.000
_cell.length_c   1.000
_cell.angle_alpha   90.00
_cell.angle_beta   90.00
_cell.angle_gamma   90.00
#
_symmetry.space_group_name_H-M   'P 1'
#
loop_
_entity.id
_entity.type
_entity.pdbx_description
1 polymer ?
#
loop_
_entity_poly.entity_id
_entity_poly.type
_entity_poly.pdbx_seq_one_letter_code
_entity_poly.pdbx_strand_id
1 'polypeptide(L)'
;VFIFGKKSLSRLEGVHPDLIKIFKKAIGYSAIDFGISEGVRSKSRQAQLVKAGASTTLNSKHIIQESTGFSHAVDMYTIVDGRACWELDTYAVAGESIVRSAKELGINNLSWGACWHIDDVAGCDMDCMDMIQSYISTRTKQRRKVFMDAPHWQLNIN
;
A
#
# COMPACT_ATOMS: atom_id res chain seq x y z
N VAL A 1 9.23 -17.03 9.40
CA VAL A 1 8.07 -16.16 9.66
C VAL A 1 8.59 -14.79 10.12
N PHE A 2 8.22 -13.74 9.40
CA PHE A 2 8.57 -12.36 9.78
C PHE A 2 7.50 -11.80 10.72
N ILE A 3 7.90 -10.81 11.53
CA ILE A 3 7.01 -10.09 12.42
C ILE A 3 7.36 -8.59 12.40
N PHE A 4 6.39 -7.73 12.62
CA PHE A 4 6.67 -6.30 12.74
C PHE A 4 7.38 -5.95 14.03
N GLY A 5 8.43 -5.16 13.93
CA GLY A 5 9.06 -4.51 15.06
C GLY A 5 8.24 -3.35 15.61
N LYS A 6 8.64 -2.82 16.77
CA LYS A 6 7.95 -1.72 17.47
C LYS A 6 7.68 -0.51 16.57
N LYS A 7 8.64 -0.15 15.71
CA LYS A 7 8.55 1.01 14.82
C LYS A 7 7.44 0.86 13.78
N SER A 8 7.33 -0.30 13.14
CA SER A 8 6.24 -0.60 12.20
C SER A 8 4.89 -0.62 12.90
N LEU A 9 4.81 -1.24 14.08
CA LEU A 9 3.57 -1.29 14.86
C LEU A 9 3.09 0.10 15.27
N SER A 10 4.00 0.97 15.69
CA SER A 10 3.64 2.36 16.06
C SER A 10 3.12 3.16 14.86
N ARG A 11 3.64 2.91 13.67
CA ARG A 11 3.20 3.56 12.42
C ARG A 11 1.84 3.09 11.93
N LEU A 12 1.34 1.96 12.41
CA LEU A 12 -0.01 1.48 12.14
C LEU A 12 -1.07 2.08 13.08
N GLU A 13 -0.67 2.76 14.15
CA GLU A 13 -1.61 3.41 15.04
C GLU A 13 -2.42 4.50 14.31
N GLY A 14 -3.74 4.48 14.46
CA GLY A 14 -4.66 5.41 13.79
C GLY A 14 -4.98 5.07 12.34
N VAL A 15 -4.42 3.99 11.80
CA VAL A 15 -4.80 3.42 10.50
C VAL A 15 -6.09 2.60 10.66
N HIS A 16 -6.89 2.53 9.62
CA HIS A 16 -8.14 1.76 9.61
C HIS A 16 -7.91 0.32 10.06
N PRO A 17 -8.75 -0.22 10.97
CA PRO A 17 -8.57 -1.57 11.53
C PRO A 17 -8.42 -2.68 10.49
N ASP A 18 -9.11 -2.58 9.37
CA ASP A 18 -9.03 -3.58 8.30
C ASP A 18 -7.65 -3.60 7.63
N LEU A 19 -7.05 -2.42 7.39
CA LEU A 19 -5.66 -2.35 6.92
C LEU A 19 -4.69 -2.94 7.93
N ILE A 20 -4.86 -2.63 9.21
CA ILE A 20 -4.02 -3.20 10.27
C ILE A 20 -4.09 -4.73 10.27
N LYS A 21 -5.30 -5.29 10.16
CA LYS A 21 -5.50 -6.75 10.10
C LYS A 21 -4.81 -7.37 8.88
N ILE A 22 -4.97 -6.74 7.71
CA ILE A 22 -4.31 -7.20 6.47
C ILE A 22 -2.79 -7.24 6.66
N PHE A 23 -2.18 -6.15 7.10
CA PHE A 23 -0.73 -6.05 7.20
C PHE A 23 -0.14 -6.95 8.28
N LYS A 24 -0.80 -7.07 9.44
CA LYS A 24 -0.38 -8.00 10.50
C LYS A 24 -0.45 -9.48 10.08
N LYS A 25 -1.44 -9.84 9.28
CA LYS A 25 -1.55 -11.18 8.72
C LYS A 25 -0.51 -11.41 7.63
N ALA A 26 -0.34 -10.42 6.75
CA ALA A 26 0.54 -10.50 5.60
C ALA A 26 2.01 -10.69 5.96
N ILE A 27 2.50 -10.01 7.00
CA ILE A 27 3.91 -10.14 7.40
C ILE A 27 4.27 -11.57 7.79
N GLY A 28 3.31 -12.32 8.38
CA GLY A 28 3.50 -13.72 8.72
C GLY A 28 3.52 -14.67 7.51
N TYR A 29 2.93 -14.27 6.39
CA TYR A 29 2.90 -15.06 5.15
C TYR A 29 4.00 -14.69 4.17
N SER A 30 4.57 -13.52 4.31
CA SER A 30 5.46 -12.97 3.30
C SER A 30 6.72 -13.82 3.11
N ALA A 31 7.09 -14.02 1.85
CA ALA A 31 8.34 -14.68 1.48
C ALA A 31 9.57 -13.80 1.70
N ILE A 32 9.38 -12.49 1.80
CA ILE A 32 10.42 -11.50 2.12
C ILE A 32 9.96 -10.62 3.27
N ASP A 33 10.92 -10.05 4.00
CA ASP A 33 10.60 -9.13 5.09
C ASP A 33 10.16 -7.77 4.55
N PHE A 34 9.28 -7.08 5.28
CA PHE A 34 8.89 -5.71 4.98
C PHE A 34 8.50 -4.97 6.25
N GLY A 35 8.60 -3.65 6.21
CA GLY A 35 8.24 -2.76 7.30
C GLY A 35 7.25 -1.69 6.86
N ILE A 36 6.64 -1.02 7.82
CA ILE A 36 5.74 0.11 7.58
C ILE A 36 6.56 1.40 7.62
N SER A 37 6.49 2.19 6.56
CA SER A 37 7.16 3.49 6.50
C SER A 37 6.25 4.63 6.94
N GLU A 38 4.96 4.59 6.61
CA GLU A 38 4.00 5.63 6.99
C GLU A 38 2.57 5.07 7.08
N GLY A 39 1.83 5.50 8.09
CA GLY A 39 0.40 5.30 8.22
C GLY A 39 -0.32 6.65 8.24
N VAL A 40 -0.67 7.14 9.45
CA VAL A 40 -1.31 8.46 9.60
C VAL A 40 -0.36 9.59 9.21
N ARG A 41 -0.88 10.50 8.40
CA ARG A 41 -0.20 11.75 8.02
C ARG A 41 -1.03 12.94 8.47
N SER A 42 -0.39 13.94 9.08
CA SER A 42 -1.07 15.18 9.44
C SER A 42 -1.43 16.03 8.20
N LYS A 43 -2.46 16.86 8.34
CA LYS A 43 -2.83 17.83 7.28
C LYS A 43 -1.69 18.78 6.97
N SER A 44 -0.94 19.23 7.99
CA SER A 44 0.22 20.10 7.82
C SER A 44 1.34 19.41 7.04
N ARG A 45 1.64 18.15 7.33
CA ARG A 45 2.62 17.36 6.56
C ARG A 45 2.18 17.19 5.11
N GLN A 46 0.90 16.92 4.87
CA GLN A 46 0.36 16.81 3.52
C GLN A 46 0.51 18.12 2.74
N ALA A 47 0.21 19.26 3.37
CA ALA A 47 0.41 20.58 2.75
C ALA A 47 1.88 20.84 2.40
N GLN A 48 2.82 20.44 3.27
CA GLN A 48 4.25 20.53 2.98
C GLN A 48 4.65 19.69 1.76
N LEU A 49 4.12 18.47 1.63
CA LEU A 49 4.39 17.57 0.50
C LEU A 49 3.86 18.14 -0.82
N VAL A 50 2.67 18.76 -0.79
CA VAL A 50 2.12 19.45 -1.97
C VAL A 50 2.99 20.64 -2.35
N LYS A 51 3.39 21.46 -1.37
CA LYS A 51 4.26 22.62 -1.60
C LYS A 51 5.64 22.23 -2.16
N ALA A 52 6.18 21.10 -1.71
CA ALA A 52 7.46 20.55 -2.19
C ALA A 52 7.35 19.82 -3.54
N GLY A 53 6.15 19.68 -4.11
CA GLY A 53 5.92 18.96 -5.37
C GLY A 53 5.93 17.42 -5.22
N ALA A 54 6.02 16.89 -4.00
CA ALA A 54 6.03 15.46 -3.73
C ALA A 54 4.62 14.84 -3.72
N SER A 55 3.57 15.67 -3.64
CA SER A 55 2.18 15.27 -3.76
C SER A 55 1.40 16.29 -4.59
N THR A 56 0.34 15.83 -5.26
CA THR A 56 -0.55 16.67 -6.08
C THR A 56 -1.89 16.95 -5.42
N THR A 57 -2.16 16.39 -4.24
CA THR A 57 -3.46 16.53 -3.56
C THR A 57 -3.30 16.87 -2.08
N LEU A 58 -4.24 17.68 -1.57
CA LEU A 58 -4.42 17.91 -0.14
C LEU A 58 -5.28 16.82 0.52
N ASN A 59 -5.98 16.00 -0.27
CA ASN A 59 -6.92 14.98 0.16
C ASN A 59 -6.29 13.57 0.13
N SER A 60 -5.12 13.40 0.74
CA SER A 60 -4.47 12.11 0.84
C SER A 60 -5.28 11.14 1.72
N LYS A 61 -5.30 9.87 1.34
CA LYS A 61 -5.87 8.79 2.17
C LYS A 61 -5.06 8.51 3.45
N HIS A 62 -3.83 8.98 3.53
CA HIS A 62 -3.04 8.96 4.77
C HIS A 62 -3.56 9.89 5.86
N ILE A 63 -4.32 10.92 5.52
CA ILE A 63 -4.95 11.81 6.49
C ILE A 63 -6.11 11.05 7.16
N ILE A 64 -6.36 11.34 8.43
CA ILE A 64 -7.55 10.83 9.13
C ILE A 64 -8.80 11.24 8.33
N GLN A 65 -9.56 10.26 7.88
CA GLN A 65 -10.80 10.47 7.15
C GLN A 65 -11.95 10.70 8.13
N GLU A 66 -12.73 11.74 7.92
CA GLU A 66 -13.82 12.10 8.83
C GLU A 66 -14.90 11.01 8.91
N SER A 67 -15.14 10.29 7.82
CA SER A 67 -16.14 9.21 7.75
C SER A 67 -15.89 8.06 8.72
N THR A 68 -14.62 7.77 9.05
CA THR A 68 -14.24 6.61 9.87
C THR A 68 -13.43 6.98 11.11
N GLY A 69 -12.80 8.15 11.14
CA GLY A 69 -11.87 8.54 12.19
C GLY A 69 -10.48 7.90 12.07
N PHE A 70 -10.17 7.27 10.93
CA PHE A 70 -8.91 6.59 10.66
C PHE A 70 -8.26 7.04 9.35
N SER A 71 -6.94 6.86 9.24
CA SER A 71 -6.24 6.90 7.95
C SER A 71 -6.63 5.67 7.13
N HIS A 72 -6.84 5.85 5.83
CA HIS A 72 -7.18 4.77 4.90
C HIS A 72 -5.99 4.34 4.03
N ALA A 73 -4.77 4.71 4.38
CA ALA A 73 -3.59 4.37 3.61
C ALA A 73 -2.41 3.95 4.48
N VAL A 74 -1.58 3.08 3.90
CA VAL A 74 -0.32 2.60 4.48
C VAL A 74 0.74 2.60 3.39
N ASP A 75 1.92 3.12 3.69
CA ASP A 75 3.12 2.93 2.89
C ASP A 75 4.04 1.91 3.56
N MET A 76 4.59 1.00 2.78
CA MET A 76 5.49 -0.04 3.24
C MET A 76 6.79 -0.03 2.43
N TYR A 77 7.81 -0.69 2.93
CA TYR A 77 9.06 -0.92 2.23
C TYR A 77 9.53 -2.35 2.44
N THR A 78 10.13 -2.93 1.42
CA THR A 78 10.69 -4.29 1.51
C THR A 78 12.08 -4.27 2.11
N ILE A 79 12.46 -5.38 2.72
CA ILE A 79 13.76 -5.57 3.37
C ILE A 79 14.40 -6.84 2.80
N VAL A 80 15.58 -6.68 2.20
CA VAL A 80 16.36 -7.77 1.64
C VAL A 80 17.77 -7.71 2.26
N ASP A 81 18.25 -8.82 2.77
CA ASP A 81 19.55 -8.91 3.46
C ASP A 81 19.72 -7.84 4.56
N GLY A 82 18.63 -7.59 5.31
CA GLY A 82 18.60 -6.63 6.42
C GLY A 82 18.61 -5.16 6.00
N ARG A 83 18.45 -4.86 4.72
CA ARG A 83 18.43 -3.49 4.18
C ARG A 83 17.14 -3.19 3.44
N ALA A 84 16.71 -1.92 3.49
CA ALA A 84 15.59 -1.47 2.67
C ALA A 84 15.90 -1.69 1.18
N CYS A 85 14.94 -2.28 0.48
CA CYS A 85 15.03 -2.56 -0.96
C CYS A 85 13.85 -1.89 -1.66
N TRP A 86 14.12 -1.26 -2.80
CA TRP A 86 13.14 -0.50 -3.57
C TRP A 86 12.88 -1.12 -4.95
N GLU A 87 13.37 -2.34 -5.17
CA GLU A 87 13.17 -3.07 -6.42
C GLU A 87 11.72 -3.53 -6.56
N LEU A 88 11.14 -3.31 -7.73
CA LEU A 88 9.71 -3.54 -7.98
C LEU A 88 9.30 -5.01 -7.78
N ASP A 89 10.17 -5.95 -8.15
CA ASP A 89 9.92 -7.38 -7.96
C ASP A 89 9.77 -7.77 -6.48
N THR A 90 10.52 -7.13 -5.58
CA THR A 90 10.38 -7.36 -4.14
C THR A 90 9.02 -6.90 -3.62
N TYR A 91 8.50 -5.79 -4.14
CA TYR A 91 7.14 -5.32 -3.83
C TYR A 91 6.06 -6.27 -4.35
N ALA A 92 6.27 -6.88 -5.51
CA ALA A 92 5.36 -7.90 -6.01
C ALA A 92 5.33 -9.12 -5.08
N VAL A 93 6.47 -9.58 -4.61
CA VAL A 93 6.56 -10.72 -3.66
C VAL A 93 5.85 -10.40 -2.35
N ALA A 94 6.11 -9.25 -1.73
CA ALA A 94 5.41 -8.82 -0.53
C ALA A 94 3.91 -8.62 -0.78
N GLY A 95 3.56 -8.06 -1.93
CA GLY A 95 2.18 -7.82 -2.37
C GLY A 95 1.34 -9.08 -2.39
N GLU A 96 1.91 -10.23 -2.81
CA GLU A 96 1.20 -11.52 -2.79
C GLU A 96 0.65 -11.86 -1.40
N SER A 97 1.42 -11.62 -0.35
CA SER A 97 0.98 -11.86 1.03
C SER A 97 -0.11 -10.89 1.46
N ILE A 98 -0.04 -9.63 1.03
CA ILE A 98 -1.02 -8.59 1.35
C ILE A 98 -2.35 -8.89 0.66
N VAL A 99 -2.33 -9.19 -0.63
CA VAL A 99 -3.53 -9.55 -1.41
C VAL A 99 -4.17 -10.84 -0.86
N ARG A 100 -3.37 -11.87 -0.59
CA ARG A 100 -3.84 -13.11 0.03
C ARG A 100 -4.52 -12.84 1.37
N SER A 101 -3.92 -12.03 2.22
CA SER A 101 -4.47 -11.70 3.53
C SER A 101 -5.80 -10.96 3.43
N ALA A 102 -5.93 -10.02 2.49
CA ALA A 102 -7.19 -9.33 2.24
C ALA A 102 -8.29 -10.29 1.79
N LYS A 103 -7.97 -11.22 0.85
CA LYS A 103 -8.91 -12.27 0.40
C LYS A 103 -9.38 -13.16 1.55
N GLU A 104 -8.45 -13.67 2.36
CA GLU A 104 -8.76 -14.54 3.49
C GLU A 104 -9.59 -13.85 4.58
N LEU A 105 -9.39 -12.53 4.77
CA LEU A 105 -10.15 -11.73 5.72
C LEU A 105 -11.50 -11.24 5.16
N GLY A 106 -11.76 -11.45 3.86
CA GLY A 106 -12.97 -10.95 3.20
C GLY A 106 -13.01 -9.42 3.09
N ILE A 107 -11.85 -8.76 3.06
CA ILE A 107 -11.73 -7.30 2.97
C ILE A 107 -11.57 -6.92 1.50
N ASN A 108 -12.49 -6.10 1.01
CA ASN A 108 -12.54 -5.62 -0.37
C ASN A 108 -12.15 -4.13 -0.47
N ASN A 109 -12.16 -3.60 -1.67
CA ASN A 109 -11.86 -2.19 -1.97
C ASN A 109 -10.42 -1.80 -1.61
N LEU A 110 -9.49 -2.73 -1.73
CA LEU A 110 -8.07 -2.52 -1.52
C LEU A 110 -7.40 -2.14 -2.83
N SER A 111 -6.84 -0.94 -2.91
CA SER A 111 -6.03 -0.48 -4.05
C SER A 111 -4.56 -0.50 -3.72
N TRP A 112 -3.74 -0.74 -4.74
CA TRP A 112 -2.29 -0.75 -4.67
C TRP A 112 -1.69 0.22 -5.69
N GLY A 113 -0.73 1.03 -5.27
CA GLY A 113 -0.10 2.05 -6.11
C GLY A 113 0.76 1.53 -7.26
N ALA A 114 1.02 0.22 -7.33
CA ALA A 114 1.68 -0.42 -8.45
C ALA A 114 0.73 -0.83 -9.57
N CYS A 115 -0.58 -0.72 -9.37
CA CYS A 115 -1.61 -1.09 -10.35
C CYS A 115 -2.91 -0.28 -10.14
N TRP A 116 -2.81 1.03 -10.22
CA TRP A 116 -3.93 1.97 -9.99
C TRP A 116 -5.17 1.72 -10.86
N HIS A 117 -5.03 1.00 -11.98
CA HIS A 117 -6.15 0.64 -12.87
C HIS A 117 -7.04 -0.47 -12.30
N ILE A 118 -6.63 -1.12 -11.21
CA ILE A 118 -7.41 -2.15 -10.51
C ILE A 118 -7.97 -1.53 -9.24
N ASP A 119 -9.31 -1.43 -9.15
CA ASP A 119 -9.99 -0.80 -8.01
C ASP A 119 -9.92 -1.64 -6.74
N ASP A 120 -9.92 -2.97 -6.89
CA ASP A 120 -9.85 -3.91 -5.79
C ASP A 120 -8.94 -5.09 -6.13
N VAL A 121 -7.71 -5.05 -5.62
CA VAL A 121 -6.74 -6.12 -5.86
C VAL A 121 -7.13 -7.43 -5.16
N ALA A 122 -7.92 -7.38 -4.09
CA ALA A 122 -8.43 -8.57 -3.43
C ALA A 122 -9.44 -9.34 -4.29
N GLY A 123 -10.14 -8.66 -5.20
CA GLY A 123 -11.05 -9.27 -6.17
C GLY A 123 -10.39 -9.68 -7.48
N CYS A 124 -9.09 -9.44 -7.64
CA CYS A 124 -8.35 -9.74 -8.87
C CYS A 124 -7.72 -11.12 -8.81
N ASP A 125 -7.78 -11.87 -9.91
CA ASP A 125 -7.22 -13.23 -10.01
C ASP A 125 -5.77 -13.27 -10.53
N MET A 126 -5.26 -12.13 -11.04
CA MET A 126 -3.86 -12.03 -11.45
C MET A 126 -2.92 -12.06 -10.25
N ASP A 127 -1.71 -12.59 -10.43
CA ASP A 127 -0.65 -12.38 -9.47
C ASP A 127 -0.15 -10.92 -9.49
N CYS A 128 0.60 -10.54 -8.46
CA CYS A 128 1.03 -9.14 -8.31
C CYS A 128 1.94 -8.65 -9.43
N MET A 129 2.83 -9.50 -9.97
CA MET A 129 3.67 -9.10 -11.09
C MET A 129 2.84 -8.89 -12.36
N ASP A 130 1.85 -9.74 -12.61
CA ASP A 130 0.94 -9.58 -13.74
C ASP A 130 0.06 -8.32 -13.59
N MET A 131 -0.38 -7.99 -12.37
CA MET A 131 -1.09 -6.73 -12.10
C MET A 131 -0.22 -5.51 -12.48
N ILE A 132 1.06 -5.52 -12.09
CA ILE A 132 2.03 -4.47 -12.42
C ILE A 132 2.21 -4.36 -13.94
N GLN A 133 2.47 -5.47 -14.61
CA GLN A 133 2.69 -5.49 -16.07
C GLN A 133 1.43 -5.06 -16.84
N SER A 134 0.25 -5.47 -16.38
CA SER A 134 -1.03 -5.03 -16.94
C SER A 134 -1.20 -3.51 -16.81
N TYR A 135 -0.84 -2.93 -15.67
CA TYR A 135 -0.89 -1.49 -15.45
C TYR A 135 0.03 -0.73 -16.40
N ILE A 136 1.28 -1.15 -16.48
CA ILE A 136 2.28 -0.53 -17.38
C ILE A 136 1.79 -0.61 -18.83
N SER A 137 1.33 -1.78 -19.26
CA SER A 137 0.82 -2.01 -20.62
C SER A 137 -0.38 -1.12 -20.94
N THR A 138 -1.35 -1.03 -20.03
CA THR A 138 -2.56 -0.21 -20.19
C THR A 138 -2.21 1.28 -20.31
N ARG A 139 -1.35 1.78 -19.44
CA ARG A 139 -0.92 3.20 -19.49
C ARG A 139 -0.14 3.50 -20.76
N THR A 140 0.74 2.61 -21.17
CA THR A 140 1.54 2.74 -22.40
C THR A 140 0.64 2.79 -23.64
N LYS A 141 -0.34 1.89 -23.75
CA LYS A 141 -1.33 1.89 -24.84
C LYS A 141 -2.16 3.17 -24.88
N GLN A 142 -2.49 3.73 -23.72
CA GLN A 142 -3.21 4.99 -23.60
C GLN A 142 -2.31 6.22 -23.81
N ARG A 143 -1.00 6.05 -24.03
CA ARG A 143 0.00 7.11 -24.09
C ARG A 143 -0.01 8.01 -22.85
N ARG A 144 -0.27 7.42 -21.67
CA ARG A 144 -0.28 8.07 -20.39
C ARG A 144 0.97 7.73 -19.60
N LYS A 145 1.43 8.67 -18.78
CA LYS A 145 2.54 8.41 -17.85
C LYS A 145 2.16 7.28 -16.88
N VAL A 146 3.11 6.37 -16.66
CA VAL A 146 3.00 5.36 -15.61
C VAL A 146 3.34 6.02 -14.28
N PHE A 147 2.35 6.24 -13.43
CA PHE A 147 2.56 6.69 -12.07
C PHE A 147 2.64 5.46 -11.16
N MET A 148 3.85 5.11 -10.76
CA MET A 148 4.13 3.91 -9.96
C MET A 148 4.43 4.31 -8.52
N ASP A 149 3.64 3.80 -7.58
CA ASP A 149 3.82 3.98 -6.15
C ASP A 149 3.65 2.63 -5.42
N ALA A 150 4.59 1.73 -5.68
CA ALA A 150 4.55 0.36 -5.16
C ALA A 150 4.51 0.25 -3.62
N PRO A 151 5.07 1.19 -2.83
CA PRO A 151 4.87 1.21 -1.38
C PRO A 151 3.42 1.40 -0.91
N HIS A 152 2.58 2.09 -1.71
CA HIS A 152 1.29 2.63 -1.29
C HIS A 152 0.14 1.63 -1.42
N TRP A 153 -0.61 1.45 -0.34
CA TRP A 153 -1.85 0.67 -0.26
C TRP A 153 -2.94 1.49 0.40
N GLN A 154 -4.17 1.42 -0.11
CA GLN A 154 -5.29 2.17 0.47
C GLN A 154 -6.61 1.42 0.39
N LEU A 155 -7.52 1.74 1.31
CA LEU A 155 -8.93 1.33 1.25
C LEU A 155 -9.75 2.44 0.60
N ASN A 156 -10.54 2.09 -0.44
CA ASN A 156 -11.48 2.97 -1.09
C ASN A 156 -12.87 2.77 -0.50
N ILE A 157 -13.05 3.24 0.72
CA ILE A 157 -14.30 3.20 1.49
C ILE A 157 -14.69 4.60 1.93
N ASN A 158 -15.98 4.78 2.16
CA ASN A 158 -16.56 6.04 2.63
C ASN A 158 -16.71 6.03 4.16
#